data_23d156a7bdd11f73ad0d24e7b7cad2c1
#
_entry.id   23d156a7bdd11f73ad0d24e7b7cad2c1
#
_cell.length_a   1.000
_cell.length_b   1.000
_cell.length_c   1.000
_cell.angle_alpha   90.00
_cell.angle_beta   90.00
_cell.angle_gamma   90.00
#
_symmetry.space_group_name_H-M   'P 1'
#
loop_
_entity.id
_entity.type
_entity.pdbx_description
1 polymer ?
#
loop_
_entity_poly.entity_id
_entity_poly.type
_entity_poly.pdbx_seq_one_letter_code
_entity_poly.pdbx_strand_id
1 'polypeptide(L)'
;MIDGSRMRGNMLPEIIIETPELQSKNVRGQIKYWQAYGIKKDDGKCYYYTLCWHQLENSETSARTTSELNQVVGKNRGRSNETSDEEQLIFEVGVLERKKREEGYHVEGEEPTLVLSLPMLAYKYPKEGSKLRFPCYAQPKLDGFRCVTNSELFWTRKGKLYPSDVVSQFSFDTNGLIPDGELMLPPDYPFEQVKSATAKFNKELTPLLQYHIFDCVPDGEQMSFDMTFEHRYKYYMEMLKQAKNTGILPDNVFPVKCTIVNNVEEAETLLMKSLRLGYEGIMLRNIDGIYSINHRSRDLLKFKFLDTVGGMIGFEDAEFEVVGCKDGRGRESGAIIYTCVTSDGTKFDVRPEGTIEERRMLYTGFIHERLFPVGHKLTVRYQNLSKYGVPRFPVGIAFRSEDHT
;
A
#
# COMPACT_ATOMS: atom_id res chain seq x y z
N MET A 1 36.13 -12.51 -3.97
CA MET A 1 37.33 -12.05 -4.67
C MET A 1 36.93 -11.81 -6.13
N ILE A 2 36.85 -10.58 -6.53
CA ILE A 2 36.65 -10.19 -7.93
C ILE A 2 38.02 -10.44 -8.59
N ASP A 3 38.01 -11.29 -9.63
CA ASP A 3 39.20 -11.64 -10.40
C ASP A 3 39.92 -10.40 -10.93
N GLY A 4 41.15 -10.22 -10.47
CA GLY A 4 42.01 -9.06 -10.73
C GLY A 4 42.76 -9.11 -12.06
N SER A 5 42.13 -9.54 -13.17
CA SER A 5 42.79 -9.53 -14.48
C SER A 5 41.93 -8.91 -15.58
N ARG A 6 42.39 -7.72 -16.00
CA ARG A 6 41.99 -6.96 -17.18
C ARG A 6 40.88 -5.88 -17.03
N MET A 7 41.23 -4.78 -16.35
CA MET A 7 40.77 -3.46 -16.82
C MET A 7 41.92 -2.46 -16.74
N ARG A 8 42.50 -2.17 -17.89
CA ARG A 8 43.43 -1.05 -18.04
C ARG A 8 42.60 0.22 -18.04
N GLY A 9 42.79 1.06 -17.03
CA GLY A 9 42.45 2.49 -17.12
C GLY A 9 41.19 3.00 -16.38
N ASN A 10 40.43 2.20 -15.63
CA ASN A 10 39.36 2.76 -14.79
C ASN A 10 39.79 2.73 -13.33
N MET A 11 39.90 3.88 -12.70
CA MET A 11 39.98 3.96 -11.24
C MET A 11 38.73 3.29 -10.65
N LEU A 12 38.89 2.65 -9.49
CA LEU A 12 37.73 2.13 -8.76
C LEU A 12 36.82 3.30 -8.37
N PRO A 13 35.49 3.17 -8.49
CA PRO A 13 34.58 4.24 -8.12
C PRO A 13 34.79 4.61 -6.66
N GLU A 14 34.77 5.91 -6.35
CA GLU A 14 34.89 6.44 -5.02
C GLU A 14 33.63 6.08 -4.20
N ILE A 15 33.81 5.44 -3.05
CA ILE A 15 32.72 5.16 -2.12
C ILE A 15 32.48 6.42 -1.30
N ILE A 16 31.33 7.06 -1.48
CA ILE A 16 30.90 8.26 -0.73
C ILE A 16 30.22 7.87 0.58
N ILE A 17 29.45 6.80 0.57
CA ILE A 17 28.72 6.29 1.74
C ILE A 17 28.52 4.78 1.64
N GLU A 18 28.66 4.10 2.77
CA GLU A 18 28.37 2.71 2.97
C GLU A 18 27.51 2.54 4.22
N THR A 19 26.42 1.80 4.15
CA THR A 19 25.64 1.47 5.34
C THR A 19 26.31 0.34 6.12
N PRO A 20 26.05 0.20 7.43
CA PRO A 20 26.40 -1.03 8.12
C PRO A 20 25.74 -2.24 7.44
N GLU A 21 26.36 -3.41 7.59
CA GLU A 21 25.73 -4.67 7.24
C GLU A 21 24.55 -4.94 8.16
N LEU A 22 23.36 -5.08 7.60
CA LEU A 22 22.15 -5.35 8.35
C LEU A 22 21.71 -6.79 8.12
N GLN A 23 21.24 -7.45 9.17
CA GLN A 23 20.70 -8.80 9.13
C GLN A 23 19.26 -8.86 9.63
N SER A 24 18.50 -9.84 9.13
CA SER A 24 17.15 -10.15 9.60
C SER A 24 16.93 -11.65 9.57
N LYS A 25 16.29 -12.20 10.61
CA LYS A 25 15.95 -13.61 10.71
C LYS A 25 14.49 -13.81 10.34
N ASN A 26 14.20 -14.69 9.38
CA ASN A 26 12.81 -15.01 9.04
C ASN A 26 12.22 -16.02 10.05
N VAL A 27 10.91 -16.24 9.98
CA VAL A 27 10.17 -17.20 10.85
C VAL A 27 10.68 -18.64 10.79
N ARG A 28 11.42 -19.02 9.74
CA ARG A 28 12.06 -20.33 9.59
C ARG A 28 13.49 -20.36 10.12
N GLY A 29 13.96 -19.28 10.75
CA GLY A 29 15.30 -19.18 11.31
C GLY A 29 16.41 -18.81 10.31
N GLN A 30 16.12 -18.67 9.02
CA GLN A 30 17.10 -18.30 8.00
C GLN A 30 17.47 -16.81 8.12
N ILE A 31 18.77 -16.53 8.15
CA ILE A 31 19.29 -15.15 8.22
C ILE A 31 19.49 -14.61 6.79
N LYS A 32 18.99 -13.39 6.57
CA LYS A 32 19.19 -12.60 5.36
C LYS A 32 20.00 -11.36 5.71
N TYR A 33 20.92 -11.01 4.83
CA TYR A 33 21.78 -9.84 4.98
C TYR A 33 21.50 -8.82 3.90
N TRP A 34 21.75 -7.56 4.22
CA TRP A 34 21.56 -6.44 3.31
C TRP A 34 22.56 -5.32 3.63
N GLN A 35 23.04 -4.64 2.58
CA GLN A 35 23.93 -3.49 2.68
C GLN A 35 23.70 -2.56 1.47
N ALA A 36 23.90 -1.26 1.60
CA ALA A 36 23.83 -0.28 0.54
C ALA A 36 25.11 0.53 0.42
N TYR A 37 25.43 0.91 -0.81
CA TYR A 37 26.60 1.67 -1.18
C TYR A 37 26.19 2.87 -2.03
N GLY A 38 26.72 4.04 -1.70
CA GLY A 38 26.69 5.22 -2.55
C GLY A 38 28.09 5.48 -3.10
N ILE A 39 28.20 5.60 -4.42
CA ILE A 39 29.46 5.75 -5.14
C ILE A 39 29.42 6.97 -6.06
N LYS A 40 30.62 7.54 -6.31
CA LYS A 40 30.86 8.53 -7.35
C LYS A 40 31.76 7.93 -8.41
N LYS A 41 31.35 8.00 -9.69
CA LYS A 41 32.14 7.53 -10.82
C LYS A 41 33.06 8.60 -11.36
N ASP A 42 34.01 8.20 -12.22
CA ASP A 42 35.00 9.10 -12.86
C ASP A 42 34.31 10.22 -13.69
N ASP A 43 33.07 10.00 -14.15
CA ASP A 43 32.27 11.01 -14.85
C ASP A 43 31.66 12.07 -13.90
N GLY A 44 31.96 12.00 -12.60
CA GLY A 44 31.48 12.90 -11.57
C GLY A 44 30.05 12.62 -11.09
N LYS A 45 29.36 11.64 -11.66
CA LYS A 45 27.97 11.30 -11.29
C LYS A 45 27.90 10.36 -10.09
N CYS A 46 26.87 10.56 -9.31
CA CYS A 46 26.58 9.80 -8.11
C CYS A 46 25.57 8.68 -8.38
N TYR A 47 25.82 7.51 -7.78
CA TYR A 47 24.96 6.31 -7.91
C TYR A 47 24.87 5.58 -6.58
N TYR A 48 23.77 4.88 -6.35
CA TYR A 48 23.72 3.87 -5.30
C TYR A 48 23.35 2.49 -5.86
N TYR A 49 23.73 1.46 -5.11
CA TYR A 49 23.30 0.08 -5.28
C TYR A 49 23.17 -0.62 -3.94
N THR A 50 22.51 -1.78 -3.93
CA THR A 50 22.34 -2.60 -2.73
C THR A 50 22.86 -4.00 -2.96
N LEU A 51 23.37 -4.63 -1.90
CA LEU A 51 23.77 -6.02 -1.86
C LEU A 51 22.80 -6.80 -0.96
N CYS A 52 22.44 -8.00 -1.39
CA CYS A 52 21.62 -8.94 -0.62
C CYS A 52 22.24 -10.33 -0.68
N TRP A 53 22.24 -11.04 0.45
CA TRP A 53 22.65 -12.44 0.53
C TRP A 53 21.94 -13.10 1.72
N HIS A 54 22.09 -14.41 1.87
CA HIS A 54 21.47 -15.16 2.96
C HIS A 54 22.41 -16.26 3.48
N GLN A 55 22.19 -16.71 4.72
CA GLN A 55 22.92 -17.80 5.31
C GLN A 55 22.43 -19.13 4.73
N LEU A 56 23.39 -20.02 4.38
CA LEU A 56 23.16 -21.38 3.94
C LEU A 56 23.14 -22.35 5.13
N GLU A 57 22.63 -23.57 4.93
CA GLU A 57 22.50 -24.58 5.99
C GLU A 57 23.82 -24.97 6.67
N ASN A 58 24.96 -24.89 5.95
CA ASN A 58 26.30 -25.17 6.48
C ASN A 58 26.97 -23.95 7.13
N SER A 59 26.26 -22.91 7.50
CA SER A 59 26.74 -21.62 8.01
C SER A 59 27.56 -20.80 7.01
N GLU A 60 27.67 -21.23 5.75
CA GLU A 60 28.19 -20.40 4.66
C GLU A 60 27.14 -19.37 4.22
N THR A 61 27.56 -18.36 3.45
CA THR A 61 26.65 -17.39 2.87
C THR A 61 26.47 -17.61 1.39
N SER A 62 25.29 -17.34 0.85
CA SER A 62 25.05 -17.35 -0.59
C SER A 62 25.90 -16.29 -1.31
N ALA A 63 26.04 -16.43 -2.61
CA ALA A 63 26.60 -15.36 -3.43
C ALA A 63 25.80 -14.05 -3.21
N ARG A 64 26.52 -12.92 -3.19
CA ARG A 64 25.92 -11.59 -3.07
C ARG A 64 25.22 -11.22 -4.36
N THR A 65 23.95 -10.85 -4.26
CA THR A 65 23.18 -10.32 -5.38
C THR A 65 23.22 -8.80 -5.31
N THR A 66 23.65 -8.16 -6.41
CA THR A 66 23.74 -6.71 -6.53
C THR A 66 22.51 -6.16 -7.27
N SER A 67 21.90 -5.09 -6.77
CA SER A 67 20.88 -4.37 -7.53
C SER A 67 21.49 -3.62 -8.72
N GLU A 68 20.66 -3.12 -9.61
CA GLU A 68 21.08 -2.15 -10.64
C GLU A 68 21.62 -0.87 -9.97
N LEU A 69 22.50 -0.17 -10.71
CA LEU A 69 22.97 1.16 -10.31
C LEU A 69 21.87 2.19 -10.53
N ASN A 70 21.55 2.91 -9.47
CA ASN A 70 20.56 3.98 -9.50
C ASN A 70 21.26 5.34 -9.45
N GLN A 71 21.13 6.12 -10.52
CA GLN A 71 21.71 7.46 -10.56
C GLN A 71 20.97 8.41 -9.61
N VAL A 72 21.74 9.23 -8.90
CA VAL A 72 21.24 10.26 -7.98
C VAL A 72 21.68 11.63 -8.47
N VAL A 73 20.76 12.59 -8.43
CA VAL A 73 20.97 13.99 -8.82
C VAL A 73 20.45 14.88 -7.72
N GLY A 74 21.19 15.93 -7.40
CA GLY A 74 20.80 16.94 -6.41
C GLY A 74 19.44 17.56 -6.71
N LYS A 75 18.73 17.96 -5.67
CA LYS A 75 17.36 18.47 -5.73
C LYS A 75 17.25 19.93 -5.33
N ASN A 76 16.10 20.53 -5.60
CA ASN A 76 15.71 21.88 -5.16
C ASN A 76 16.67 23.00 -5.60
N ARG A 77 17.25 22.90 -6.80
CA ARG A 77 18.20 23.89 -7.33
C ARG A 77 17.68 25.32 -7.19
N GLY A 78 18.50 26.22 -6.65
CA GLY A 78 18.17 27.63 -6.42
C GLY A 78 17.23 27.90 -5.23
N ARG A 79 17.02 26.90 -4.33
CA ARG A 79 16.19 27.05 -3.12
C ARG A 79 17.06 26.91 -1.88
N SER A 80 16.58 27.39 -0.72
CA SER A 80 17.27 27.29 0.56
C SER A 80 17.58 25.85 1.04
N ASN A 81 16.88 24.86 0.46
CA ASN A 81 17.07 23.45 0.71
C ASN A 81 17.63 22.71 -0.51
N GLU A 82 18.44 23.40 -1.32
CA GLU A 82 19.20 22.79 -2.41
C GLU A 82 20.17 21.73 -1.87
N THR A 83 20.28 20.62 -2.61
CA THR A 83 21.27 19.57 -2.31
C THR A 83 22.16 19.35 -3.53
N SER A 84 23.45 19.12 -3.30
CA SER A 84 24.38 18.59 -4.29
C SER A 84 24.06 17.12 -4.60
N ASP A 85 24.66 16.55 -5.65
CA ASP A 85 24.51 15.14 -5.98
C ASP A 85 24.99 14.22 -4.86
N GLU A 86 26.09 14.58 -4.18
CA GLU A 86 26.63 13.80 -3.06
C GLU A 86 25.74 13.90 -1.81
N GLU A 87 25.28 15.10 -1.44
CA GLU A 87 24.36 15.27 -0.31
C GLU A 87 23.06 14.52 -0.54
N GLN A 88 22.52 14.57 -1.78
CA GLN A 88 21.35 13.82 -2.14
C GLN A 88 21.60 12.31 -2.09
N LEU A 89 22.78 11.84 -2.52
CA LEU A 89 23.19 10.44 -2.44
C LEU A 89 23.22 9.95 -0.99
N ILE A 90 23.87 10.70 -0.09
CA ILE A 90 23.94 10.38 1.35
C ILE A 90 22.53 10.31 1.94
N PHE A 91 21.66 11.26 1.59
CA PHE A 91 20.27 11.26 2.04
C PHE A 91 19.49 10.03 1.54
N GLU A 92 19.61 9.67 0.25
CA GLU A 92 18.88 8.55 -0.33
C GLU A 92 19.35 7.19 0.22
N VAL A 93 20.65 7.01 0.41
CA VAL A 93 21.21 5.79 1.04
C VAL A 93 20.76 5.69 2.49
N GLY A 94 20.76 6.79 3.25
CA GLY A 94 20.23 6.79 4.63
C GLY A 94 18.73 6.50 4.70
N VAL A 95 17.94 6.89 3.68
CA VAL A 95 16.51 6.50 3.57
C VAL A 95 16.38 5.00 3.30
N LEU A 96 17.26 4.40 2.49
CA LEU A 96 17.25 2.96 2.23
C LEU A 96 17.57 2.17 3.50
N GLU A 97 18.61 2.57 4.26
CA GLU A 97 18.95 1.94 5.54
C GLU A 97 17.78 2.02 6.51
N ARG A 98 17.19 3.19 6.71
CA ARG A 98 16.04 3.38 7.60
C ARG A 98 14.88 2.46 7.22
N LYS A 99 14.56 2.35 5.93
CA LYS A 99 13.52 1.43 5.45
C LYS A 99 13.85 -0.03 5.77
N LYS A 100 15.12 -0.43 5.66
CA LYS A 100 15.55 -1.79 6.01
C LYS A 100 15.45 -2.05 7.50
N ARG A 101 15.80 -1.07 8.34
CA ARG A 101 15.60 -1.17 9.79
C ARG A 101 14.09 -1.24 10.14
N GLU A 102 13.24 -0.49 9.46
CA GLU A 102 11.77 -0.60 9.58
C GLU A 102 11.22 -1.97 9.12
N GLU A 103 11.94 -2.70 8.27
CA GLU A 103 11.65 -4.08 7.86
C GLU A 103 12.18 -5.13 8.85
N GLY A 104 12.76 -4.72 10.00
CA GLY A 104 13.30 -5.60 11.04
C GLY A 104 14.76 -6.02 10.84
N TYR A 105 15.48 -5.36 9.91
CA TYR A 105 16.92 -5.56 9.80
C TYR A 105 17.68 -4.73 10.87
N HIS A 106 18.74 -5.29 11.45
CA HIS A 106 19.56 -4.70 12.50
C HIS A 106 21.02 -5.10 12.28
N VAL A 107 21.96 -4.39 12.90
CA VAL A 107 23.37 -4.79 12.93
C VAL A 107 23.54 -5.99 13.88
N GLU A 108 24.45 -6.87 13.58
CA GLU A 108 24.76 -8.02 14.46
C GLU A 108 25.13 -7.52 15.87
N GLY A 109 24.48 -8.07 16.90
CA GLY A 109 24.66 -7.67 18.30
C GLY A 109 23.84 -6.45 18.74
N GLU A 110 23.18 -5.74 17.84
CA GLU A 110 22.11 -4.81 18.23
C GLU A 110 20.84 -5.60 18.60
N GLU A 111 20.13 -5.14 19.63
CA GLU A 111 18.78 -5.63 19.85
C GLU A 111 17.94 -5.36 18.60
N PRO A 112 17.26 -6.39 18.05
CA PRO A 112 16.42 -6.19 16.86
C PRO A 112 15.41 -5.09 17.18
N THR A 113 15.37 -4.07 16.33
CA THR A 113 14.23 -3.14 16.34
C THR A 113 12.97 -3.97 16.37
N LEU A 114 12.05 -3.68 17.29
CA LEU A 114 10.81 -4.42 17.54
C LEU A 114 10.23 -5.01 16.24
N VAL A 115 10.35 -6.33 16.07
CA VAL A 115 9.87 -7.02 14.88
C VAL A 115 8.36 -7.15 14.97
N LEU A 116 7.67 -6.17 14.41
CA LEU A 116 6.22 -6.20 14.32
C LEU A 116 5.77 -7.16 13.22
N SER A 117 4.82 -8.01 13.52
CA SER A 117 4.18 -8.87 12.54
C SER A 117 3.41 -8.05 11.51
N LEU A 118 3.93 -7.95 10.28
CA LEU A 118 3.27 -7.19 9.22
C LEU A 118 2.06 -7.94 8.65
N PRO A 119 0.96 -7.23 8.36
CA PRO A 119 -0.29 -7.88 8.00
C PRO A 119 -0.27 -8.51 6.60
N MET A 120 -1.13 -9.52 6.42
CA MET A 120 -1.42 -10.14 5.13
C MET A 120 -2.04 -9.14 4.16
N LEU A 121 -1.68 -9.28 2.87
CA LEU A 121 -2.15 -8.42 1.80
C LEU A 121 -3.02 -9.20 0.80
N ALA A 122 -4.00 -8.50 0.21
CA ALA A 122 -4.92 -9.06 -0.76
C ALA A 122 -4.40 -9.00 -2.20
N TYR A 123 -4.76 -10.01 -3.02
CA TYR A 123 -4.78 -9.91 -4.48
C TYR A 123 -6.10 -9.32 -4.98
N LYS A 124 -6.21 -9.06 -6.27
CA LYS A 124 -7.46 -8.65 -6.93
C LYS A 124 -8.27 -9.87 -7.37
N TYR A 125 -9.56 -9.89 -7.07
CA TYR A 125 -10.44 -10.99 -7.42
C TYR A 125 -10.47 -11.33 -8.93
N PRO A 126 -10.65 -10.40 -9.87
CA PRO A 126 -10.74 -10.78 -11.26
C PRO A 126 -9.49 -11.49 -11.80
N LYS A 127 -8.31 -11.06 -11.31
CA LYS A 127 -7.03 -11.63 -11.75
C LYS A 127 -6.75 -13.00 -11.15
N GLU A 128 -7.11 -13.20 -9.88
CA GLU A 128 -6.78 -14.40 -9.11
C GLU A 128 -8.04 -15.19 -8.70
N GLY A 129 -9.19 -14.90 -9.31
CA GLY A 129 -10.48 -15.47 -8.95
C GLY A 129 -10.55 -16.99 -9.02
N SER A 130 -9.75 -17.62 -9.89
CA SER A 130 -9.65 -19.08 -9.98
C SER A 130 -9.08 -19.76 -8.72
N LYS A 131 -8.51 -18.98 -7.80
CA LYS A 131 -7.98 -19.46 -6.51
C LYS A 131 -9.00 -19.35 -5.37
N LEU A 132 -10.10 -18.64 -5.61
CA LEU A 132 -11.20 -18.58 -4.65
C LEU A 132 -12.02 -19.88 -4.72
N ARG A 133 -12.33 -20.41 -3.55
CA ARG A 133 -13.16 -21.62 -3.39
C ARG A 133 -14.48 -21.22 -2.75
N PHE A 134 -15.59 -21.58 -3.40
CA PHE A 134 -16.93 -21.42 -2.82
C PHE A 134 -17.37 -22.68 -2.07
N PRO A 135 -18.08 -22.56 -0.94
CA PRO A 135 -18.45 -21.31 -0.28
C PRO A 135 -17.22 -20.60 0.31
N CYS A 136 -17.28 -19.26 0.37
CA CYS A 136 -16.25 -18.47 0.98
C CYS A 136 -16.83 -17.40 1.93
N TYR A 137 -15.99 -16.81 2.76
CA TYR A 137 -16.37 -15.65 3.55
C TYR A 137 -16.20 -14.35 2.77
N ALA A 138 -17.15 -13.45 2.94
CA ALA A 138 -17.10 -12.09 2.46
C ALA A 138 -17.25 -11.08 3.62
N GLN A 139 -16.45 -10.03 3.59
CA GLN A 139 -16.48 -8.91 4.53
C GLN A 139 -16.57 -7.60 3.74
N PRO A 140 -17.19 -6.52 4.26
CA PRO A 140 -17.10 -5.21 3.64
C PRO A 140 -15.64 -4.77 3.55
N LYS A 141 -15.25 -4.20 2.41
CA LYS A 141 -13.94 -3.56 2.27
C LYS A 141 -14.02 -2.16 2.84
N LEU A 142 -13.43 -2.00 4.00
CA LEU A 142 -13.35 -0.72 4.70
C LEU A 142 -12.42 0.25 3.95
N ASP A 143 -12.70 1.55 4.07
CA ASP A 143 -11.90 2.63 3.46
C ASP A 143 -11.26 3.44 4.59
N GLY A 144 -10.14 2.96 5.11
CA GLY A 144 -9.44 3.53 6.26
C GLY A 144 -7.94 3.29 6.23
N PHE A 145 -7.33 3.26 7.41
CA PHE A 145 -5.91 2.97 7.60
C PHE A 145 -5.74 1.69 8.38
N ARG A 146 -5.02 0.71 7.77
CA ARG A 146 -4.71 -0.57 8.41
C ARG A 146 -4.07 -0.36 9.77
N CYS A 147 -4.58 -1.04 10.77
CA CYS A 147 -4.08 -1.03 12.13
C CYS A 147 -3.99 -2.46 12.67
N VAL A 148 -2.80 -2.82 13.15
CA VAL A 148 -2.54 -4.06 13.86
C VAL A 148 -2.09 -3.71 15.26
N THR A 149 -2.44 -4.51 16.25
CA THR A 149 -2.06 -4.24 17.65
C THR A 149 -1.76 -5.53 18.43
N ASN A 150 -0.88 -5.42 19.43
CA ASN A 150 -0.69 -6.41 20.48
C ASN A 150 -1.20 -5.92 21.83
N SER A 151 -2.19 -5.05 21.87
CA SER A 151 -2.75 -4.31 23.01
C SER A 151 -1.93 -3.13 23.51
N GLU A 152 -0.61 -3.19 23.45
CA GLU A 152 0.30 -2.11 23.92
C GLU A 152 0.70 -1.18 22.78
N LEU A 153 1.04 -1.76 21.62
CA LEU A 153 1.50 -1.06 20.44
C LEU A 153 0.49 -1.21 19.31
N PHE A 154 0.36 -0.15 18.53
CA PHE A 154 -0.48 -0.11 17.35
C PHE A 154 0.38 0.30 16.15
N TRP A 155 0.30 -0.45 15.05
CA TRP A 155 1.12 -0.18 13.88
C TRP A 155 0.37 -0.28 12.55
N THR A 156 0.89 0.45 11.60
CA THR A 156 0.36 0.52 10.24
C THR A 156 0.71 -0.75 9.45
N ARG A 157 0.12 -0.89 8.27
CA ARG A 157 0.46 -1.92 7.29
C ARG A 157 1.97 -2.09 7.03
N LYS A 158 2.78 -1.05 7.25
CA LYS A 158 4.22 -1.04 7.02
C LYS A 158 5.05 -1.13 8.31
N GLY A 159 4.43 -1.40 9.44
CA GLY A 159 5.12 -1.48 10.73
C GLY A 159 5.43 -0.13 11.38
N LYS A 160 4.98 0.99 10.82
CA LYS A 160 5.14 2.28 11.47
C LYS A 160 4.17 2.39 12.64
N LEU A 161 4.66 2.74 13.82
CA LEU A 161 3.83 2.95 14.99
C LEU A 161 2.89 4.15 14.81
N TYR A 162 1.67 4.00 15.29
CA TYR A 162 0.76 5.12 15.48
C TYR A 162 1.13 5.90 16.75
N PRO A 163 0.89 7.22 16.79
CA PRO A 163 1.06 7.99 18.03
C PRO A 163 0.17 7.44 19.15
N SER A 164 0.74 7.27 20.34
CA SER A 164 0.04 6.68 21.49
C SER A 164 -1.20 7.47 21.90
N ASP A 165 -1.14 8.79 21.82
CA ASP A 165 -2.25 9.70 22.12
C ASP A 165 -3.43 9.59 21.13
N VAL A 166 -3.19 8.99 19.96
CA VAL A 166 -4.23 8.68 18.96
C VAL A 166 -4.89 7.34 19.26
N VAL A 167 -4.11 6.30 19.59
CA VAL A 167 -4.57 4.91 19.57
C VAL A 167 -4.85 4.30 20.93
N SER A 168 -4.40 4.91 22.04
CA SER A 168 -4.65 4.40 23.40
C SER A 168 -6.14 4.21 23.72
N GLN A 169 -7.02 4.95 23.05
CA GLN A 169 -8.48 4.80 23.18
C GLN A 169 -9.03 3.44 22.70
N PHE A 170 -8.22 2.64 21.97
CA PHE A 170 -8.60 1.31 21.48
C PHE A 170 -7.96 0.18 22.28
N SER A 171 -7.18 0.50 23.32
CA SER A 171 -6.46 -0.51 24.10
C SER A 171 -7.43 -1.29 24.99
N PHE A 172 -7.36 -2.61 24.92
CA PHE A 172 -8.04 -3.55 25.80
C PHE A 172 -7.24 -4.86 25.84
N ASP A 173 -7.48 -5.70 26.82
CA ASP A 173 -6.83 -7.01 26.90
C ASP A 173 -7.35 -7.91 25.75
N THR A 174 -6.45 -8.29 24.84
CA THR A 174 -6.72 -9.16 23.71
C THR A 174 -6.43 -10.65 23.99
N ASN A 175 -6.14 -10.99 25.26
CA ASN A 175 -5.72 -12.33 25.66
C ASN A 175 -4.50 -12.84 24.84
N GLY A 176 -3.56 -11.96 24.54
CA GLY A 176 -2.36 -12.25 23.75
C GLY A 176 -2.59 -12.38 22.24
N LEU A 177 -3.82 -12.24 21.74
CA LEU A 177 -4.07 -12.18 20.29
C LEU A 177 -3.57 -10.87 19.70
N ILE A 178 -3.23 -10.91 18.41
CA ILE A 178 -2.79 -9.75 17.63
C ILE A 178 -3.90 -9.35 16.63
N PRO A 179 -4.87 -8.52 17.04
CA PRO A 179 -5.94 -8.04 16.16
C PRO A 179 -5.41 -7.30 14.94
N ASP A 180 -6.01 -7.59 13.79
CA ASP A 180 -5.75 -6.99 12.50
C ASP A 180 -7.03 -6.32 11.99
N GLY A 181 -6.99 -5.01 11.82
CA GLY A 181 -8.18 -4.22 11.53
C GLY A 181 -7.90 -2.95 10.73
N GLU A 182 -8.88 -2.09 10.71
CA GLU A 182 -8.85 -0.80 10.01
C GLU A 182 -9.31 0.33 10.95
N LEU A 183 -8.56 1.42 11.00
CA LEU A 183 -8.99 2.68 11.61
C LEU A 183 -9.75 3.50 10.59
N MET A 184 -10.95 3.92 10.94
CA MET A 184 -11.78 4.77 10.09
C MET A 184 -12.59 5.77 10.93
N LEU A 185 -13.10 6.80 10.27
CA LEU A 185 -14.09 7.68 10.83
C LEU A 185 -15.51 7.18 10.48
N PRO A 186 -16.57 7.64 11.18
CA PRO A 186 -17.94 7.37 10.78
C PRO A 186 -18.21 7.69 9.30
N PRO A 187 -19.21 7.07 8.66
CA PRO A 187 -19.47 7.20 7.22
C PRO A 187 -19.66 8.64 6.71
N ASP A 188 -20.11 9.55 7.55
CA ASP A 188 -20.31 10.97 7.21
C ASP A 188 -19.01 11.77 7.03
N TYR A 189 -17.88 11.17 7.40
CA TYR A 189 -16.56 11.79 7.30
C TYR A 189 -15.82 11.31 6.06
N PRO A 190 -15.25 12.21 5.22
CA PRO A 190 -14.49 11.81 4.06
C PRO A 190 -13.18 11.14 4.45
N PHE A 191 -12.72 10.19 3.61
CA PHE A 191 -11.48 9.42 3.81
C PHE A 191 -10.25 10.30 4.09
N GLU A 192 -10.15 11.47 3.45
CA GLU A 192 -9.02 12.39 3.65
C GLU A 192 -8.86 12.85 5.10
N GLN A 193 -9.95 12.86 5.87
CA GLN A 193 -9.93 13.24 7.28
C GLN A 193 -9.40 12.11 8.18
N VAL A 194 -9.50 10.85 7.76
CA VAL A 194 -8.93 9.72 8.50
C VAL A 194 -7.41 9.88 8.64
N LYS A 195 -6.74 10.38 7.60
CA LYS A 195 -5.31 10.69 7.66
C LYS A 195 -5.00 11.76 8.71
N SER A 196 -5.80 12.80 8.78
CA SER A 196 -5.63 13.88 9.79
C SER A 196 -5.88 13.37 11.20
N ALA A 197 -6.86 12.47 11.37
CA ALA A 197 -7.22 11.89 12.67
C ALA A 197 -6.17 10.90 13.19
N THR A 198 -5.43 10.22 12.30
CA THR A 198 -4.49 9.13 12.64
C THR A 198 -3.03 9.55 12.66
N ALA A 199 -2.63 10.62 11.95
CA ALA A 199 -1.24 11.04 11.82
C ALA A 199 -0.66 11.70 13.08
N LYS A 200 -1.49 12.42 13.81
CA LYS A 200 -1.23 13.08 15.09
C LYS A 200 -2.57 13.32 15.78
N PHE A 201 -2.55 13.51 17.10
CA PHE A 201 -3.76 13.85 17.83
C PHE A 201 -4.45 15.09 17.24
N ASN A 202 -5.71 14.92 16.88
CA ASN A 202 -6.59 15.98 16.41
C ASN A 202 -7.82 16.02 17.33
N LYS A 203 -7.99 17.14 18.05
CA LYS A 203 -9.01 17.29 19.09
C LYS A 203 -10.44 17.02 18.60
N GLU A 204 -10.72 17.30 17.33
CA GLU A 204 -12.08 17.14 16.74
C GLU A 204 -12.28 15.76 16.12
N LEU A 205 -11.25 15.19 15.49
CA LEU A 205 -11.38 14.00 14.69
C LEU A 205 -10.90 12.73 15.38
N THR A 206 -9.80 12.81 16.17
CA THR A 206 -9.23 11.60 16.81
C THR A 206 -10.21 10.90 17.75
N PRO A 207 -11.03 11.59 18.57
CA PRO A 207 -12.02 10.92 19.43
C PRO A 207 -13.14 10.21 18.66
N LEU A 208 -13.35 10.54 17.38
CA LEU A 208 -14.37 9.94 16.53
C LEU A 208 -13.85 8.68 15.78
N LEU A 209 -12.55 8.38 15.87
CA LEU A 209 -11.99 7.20 15.23
C LEU A 209 -12.62 5.92 15.77
N GLN A 210 -12.83 4.98 14.88
CA GLN A 210 -13.33 3.64 15.13
C GLN A 210 -12.30 2.61 14.70
N TYR A 211 -12.11 1.55 15.49
CA TYR A 211 -11.25 0.43 15.14
C TYR A 211 -12.09 -0.79 14.80
N HIS A 212 -12.03 -1.22 13.54
CA HIS A 212 -12.80 -2.33 13.01
C HIS A 212 -11.90 -3.55 12.80
N ILE A 213 -12.05 -4.58 13.62
CA ILE A 213 -11.22 -5.80 13.62
C ILE A 213 -11.85 -6.82 12.66
N PHE A 214 -11.07 -7.36 11.72
CA PHE A 214 -11.53 -8.31 10.70
C PHE A 214 -10.68 -9.59 10.59
N ASP A 215 -9.55 -9.70 11.30
CA ASP A 215 -8.70 -10.90 11.38
C ASP A 215 -7.82 -10.82 12.65
N CYS A 216 -7.02 -11.86 12.89
CA CYS A 216 -5.90 -11.83 13.82
C CYS A 216 -4.64 -12.35 13.14
N VAL A 217 -3.49 -11.76 13.49
CA VAL A 217 -2.18 -12.20 12.99
C VAL A 217 -1.70 -13.37 13.85
N PRO A 218 -1.38 -14.53 13.26
CA PRO A 218 -0.76 -15.64 13.99
C PRO A 218 0.64 -15.25 14.50
N ASP A 219 0.96 -15.61 15.73
CA ASP A 219 2.24 -15.35 16.39
C ASP A 219 3.06 -16.62 16.68
N GLY A 220 2.45 -17.80 16.51
CA GLY A 220 3.04 -19.08 16.81
C GLY A 220 2.89 -19.51 18.28
N GLU A 221 2.45 -18.63 19.15
CA GLU A 221 2.22 -18.89 20.59
C GLU A 221 0.74 -19.05 20.90
N GLN A 222 -0.02 -17.97 20.82
CA GLN A 222 -1.46 -17.98 21.05
C GLN A 222 -2.24 -18.48 19.83
N MET A 223 -1.69 -18.28 18.65
CA MET A 223 -2.32 -18.66 17.39
C MET A 223 -1.29 -19.29 16.44
N SER A 224 -1.48 -20.57 16.09
CA SER A 224 -0.61 -21.31 15.17
C SER A 224 -0.61 -20.69 13.77
N PHE A 225 0.56 -20.72 13.09
CA PHE A 225 0.74 -20.18 11.73
C PHE A 225 -0.09 -20.90 10.65
N ASP A 226 -0.52 -22.14 10.90
CA ASP A 226 -1.36 -22.93 9.99
C ASP A 226 -2.86 -22.82 10.29
N MET A 227 -3.24 -21.96 11.24
CA MET A 227 -4.64 -21.75 11.60
C MET A 227 -5.42 -21.14 10.42
N THR A 228 -6.54 -21.79 10.06
CA THR A 228 -7.42 -21.35 8.98
C THR A 228 -8.15 -20.06 9.31
N PHE A 229 -8.65 -19.35 8.30
CA PHE A 229 -9.41 -18.12 8.54
C PHE A 229 -10.67 -18.36 9.38
N GLU A 230 -11.38 -19.48 9.17
CA GLU A 230 -12.54 -19.80 9.97
C GLU A 230 -12.23 -19.88 11.47
N HIS A 231 -11.11 -20.50 11.82
CA HIS A 231 -10.70 -20.59 13.23
C HIS A 231 -10.28 -19.20 13.76
N ARG A 232 -9.48 -18.44 13.03
CA ARG A 232 -9.09 -17.07 13.41
C ARG A 232 -10.31 -16.17 13.59
N TYR A 233 -11.32 -16.30 12.71
CA TYR A 233 -12.59 -15.57 12.79
C TYR A 233 -13.32 -15.89 14.10
N LYS A 234 -13.45 -17.17 14.43
CA LYS A 234 -14.07 -17.61 15.70
C LYS A 234 -13.31 -17.07 16.91
N TYR A 235 -11.98 -17.12 16.88
CA TYR A 235 -11.13 -16.64 17.97
C TYR A 235 -11.31 -15.14 18.23
N TYR A 236 -11.17 -14.30 17.21
CA TYR A 236 -11.31 -12.86 17.45
C TYR A 236 -12.75 -12.44 17.78
N MET A 237 -13.75 -13.11 17.23
CA MET A 237 -15.15 -12.87 17.59
C MET A 237 -15.43 -13.22 19.04
N GLU A 238 -14.88 -14.33 19.54
CA GLU A 238 -15.04 -14.73 20.94
C GLU A 238 -14.27 -13.79 21.88
N MET A 239 -13.05 -13.40 21.54
CA MET A 239 -12.27 -12.38 22.26
C MET A 239 -13.06 -11.07 22.42
N LEU A 240 -13.61 -10.54 21.34
CA LEU A 240 -14.40 -9.29 21.39
C LEU A 240 -15.69 -9.45 22.18
N LYS A 241 -16.35 -10.61 22.08
CA LYS A 241 -17.54 -10.91 22.88
C LYS A 241 -17.23 -10.97 24.37
N GLN A 242 -16.13 -11.62 24.75
CA GLN A 242 -15.68 -11.69 26.14
C GLN A 242 -15.30 -10.31 26.67
N ALA A 243 -14.52 -9.53 25.92
CA ALA A 243 -14.15 -8.18 26.29
C ALA A 243 -15.39 -7.26 26.45
N LYS A 244 -16.41 -7.43 25.61
CA LYS A 244 -17.68 -6.72 25.75
C LYS A 244 -18.45 -7.14 27.00
N ASN A 245 -18.55 -8.44 27.27
CA ASN A 245 -19.28 -8.98 28.44
C ASN A 245 -18.64 -8.56 29.78
N THR A 246 -17.31 -8.40 29.80
CA THR A 246 -16.56 -7.92 30.98
C THR A 246 -16.47 -6.40 31.08
N GLY A 247 -17.00 -5.67 30.10
CA GLY A 247 -17.00 -4.20 30.09
C GLY A 247 -15.63 -3.56 29.81
N ILE A 248 -14.65 -4.34 29.31
CA ILE A 248 -13.30 -3.81 28.98
C ILE A 248 -13.15 -3.43 27.49
N LEU A 249 -14.10 -3.83 26.63
CA LEU A 249 -14.07 -3.45 25.21
C LEU A 249 -14.44 -1.98 25.06
N PRO A 250 -13.58 -1.12 24.46
CA PRO A 250 -13.93 0.25 24.18
C PRO A 250 -15.14 0.36 23.22
N ASP A 251 -15.99 1.35 23.42
CA ASP A 251 -17.21 1.57 22.61
C ASP A 251 -16.94 1.83 21.13
N ASN A 252 -15.72 2.25 20.79
CA ASN A 252 -15.26 2.54 19.43
C ASN A 252 -14.46 1.39 18.79
N VAL A 253 -14.51 0.18 19.37
CA VAL A 253 -13.92 -1.05 18.80
C VAL A 253 -15.03 -2.00 18.33
N PHE A 254 -15.00 -2.39 17.07
CA PHE A 254 -16.05 -3.16 16.42
C PHE A 254 -15.53 -4.43 15.73
N PRO A 255 -16.25 -5.56 15.80
CA PRO A 255 -15.98 -6.71 14.94
C PRO A 255 -16.50 -6.48 13.51
N VAL A 256 -15.74 -6.86 12.51
CA VAL A 256 -16.22 -6.98 11.13
C VAL A 256 -16.78 -8.39 10.95
N LYS A 257 -18.09 -8.49 10.75
CA LYS A 257 -18.78 -9.76 10.54
C LYS A 257 -18.54 -10.30 9.14
N CYS A 258 -18.43 -11.63 9.04
CA CYS A 258 -18.40 -12.35 7.77
C CYS A 258 -19.81 -12.73 7.31
N THR A 259 -20.02 -12.69 6.01
CA THR A 259 -21.16 -13.29 5.31
C THR A 259 -20.64 -14.44 4.47
N ILE A 260 -21.29 -15.61 4.53
CA ILE A 260 -20.97 -16.73 3.62
C ILE A 260 -21.60 -16.42 2.28
N VAL A 261 -20.83 -16.59 1.21
CA VAL A 261 -21.29 -16.52 -0.18
C VAL A 261 -20.95 -17.83 -0.88
N ASN A 262 -21.92 -18.38 -1.61
CA ASN A 262 -21.85 -19.74 -2.18
C ASN A 262 -21.40 -19.76 -3.64
N ASN A 263 -21.47 -18.63 -4.32
CA ASN A 263 -21.12 -18.47 -5.74
C ASN A 263 -20.77 -17.01 -6.05
N VAL A 264 -20.42 -16.76 -7.31
CA VAL A 264 -20.02 -15.44 -7.80
C VAL A 264 -21.19 -14.46 -7.75
N GLU A 265 -22.40 -14.89 -8.10
CA GLU A 265 -23.61 -14.07 -8.16
C GLU A 265 -23.99 -13.53 -6.77
N GLU A 266 -23.86 -14.35 -5.73
CA GLU A 266 -24.03 -13.89 -4.35
C GLU A 266 -22.95 -12.90 -3.92
N ALA A 267 -21.69 -13.13 -4.34
CA ALA A 267 -20.60 -12.20 -4.05
C ALA A 267 -20.81 -10.85 -4.76
N GLU A 268 -21.28 -10.83 -6.00
CA GLU A 268 -21.63 -9.62 -6.75
C GLU A 268 -22.82 -8.88 -6.09
N THR A 269 -23.85 -9.61 -5.68
CA THR A 269 -25.00 -9.04 -4.96
C THR A 269 -24.54 -8.36 -3.66
N LEU A 270 -23.64 -9.02 -2.88
CA LEU A 270 -23.08 -8.45 -1.66
C LEU A 270 -22.16 -7.27 -1.95
N LEU A 271 -21.39 -7.32 -3.03
CA LEU A 271 -20.57 -6.19 -3.48
C LEU A 271 -21.46 -4.97 -3.73
N MET A 272 -22.54 -5.12 -4.48
CA MET A 272 -23.47 -4.02 -4.77
C MET A 272 -24.11 -3.45 -3.51
N LYS A 273 -24.49 -4.31 -2.57
CA LYS A 273 -25.01 -3.88 -1.26
C LYS A 273 -23.96 -3.08 -0.47
N SER A 274 -22.71 -3.56 -0.45
CA SER A 274 -21.60 -2.89 0.25
C SER A 274 -21.30 -1.50 -0.33
N LEU A 275 -21.30 -1.38 -1.66
CA LEU A 275 -21.12 -0.09 -2.35
C LEU A 275 -22.22 0.91 -2.01
N ARG A 276 -23.49 0.48 -1.98
CA ARG A 276 -24.62 1.35 -1.56
C ARG A 276 -24.51 1.84 -0.12
N LEU A 277 -23.84 1.07 0.74
CA LEU A 277 -23.54 1.44 2.13
C LEU A 277 -22.27 2.31 2.27
N GLY A 278 -21.63 2.69 1.15
CA GLY A 278 -20.45 3.56 1.13
C GLY A 278 -19.11 2.84 1.31
N TYR A 279 -19.09 1.50 1.33
CA TYR A 279 -17.83 0.75 1.38
C TYR A 279 -17.11 0.74 0.02
N GLU A 280 -15.79 0.52 0.03
CA GLU A 280 -14.95 0.47 -1.20
C GLU A 280 -15.22 -0.77 -2.08
N GLY A 281 -15.91 -1.77 -1.52
CA GLY A 281 -16.17 -3.06 -2.12
C GLY A 281 -16.31 -4.15 -1.06
N ILE A 282 -15.88 -5.37 -1.40
CA ILE A 282 -15.82 -6.49 -0.46
C ILE A 282 -14.45 -7.18 -0.46
N MET A 283 -14.15 -7.86 0.63
CA MET A 283 -13.01 -8.76 0.76
C MET A 283 -13.53 -10.19 0.77
N LEU A 284 -13.03 -11.04 -0.13
CA LEU A 284 -13.36 -12.46 -0.22
C LEU A 284 -12.24 -13.28 0.39
N ARG A 285 -12.60 -14.28 1.21
CA ARG A 285 -11.64 -15.10 1.97
C ARG A 285 -11.99 -16.58 1.84
N ASN A 286 -11.01 -17.39 1.45
CA ASN A 286 -11.16 -18.84 1.56
C ASN A 286 -11.33 -19.22 3.04
N ILE A 287 -12.31 -20.07 3.32
CA ILE A 287 -12.65 -20.51 4.71
C ILE A 287 -11.44 -21.16 5.37
N ASP A 288 -10.73 -22.00 4.63
CA ASP A 288 -9.51 -22.71 5.02
C ASP A 288 -8.22 -21.93 4.76
N GLY A 289 -8.32 -20.65 4.38
CA GLY A 289 -7.19 -19.81 4.03
C GLY A 289 -6.26 -19.52 5.22
N ILE A 290 -4.96 -19.68 4.99
CA ILE A 290 -3.92 -19.42 5.99
C ILE A 290 -3.49 -17.95 5.94
N TYR A 291 -3.08 -17.40 7.10
CA TYR A 291 -2.57 -16.03 7.17
C TYR A 291 -1.12 -15.93 6.66
N SER A 292 -0.90 -15.17 5.62
CA SER A 292 0.43 -14.98 5.01
C SER A 292 1.06 -13.68 5.54
N ILE A 293 1.83 -13.78 6.63
CA ILE A 293 2.49 -12.63 7.27
C ILE A 293 3.38 -11.90 6.26
N ASN A 294 3.21 -10.58 6.14
CA ASN A 294 3.97 -9.68 5.24
C ASN A 294 3.89 -10.04 3.74
N HIS A 295 3.00 -10.92 3.34
CA HIS A 295 2.87 -11.37 1.95
C HIS A 295 1.45 -11.16 1.41
N ARG A 296 1.34 -11.13 0.07
CA ARG A 296 0.04 -11.25 -0.58
C ARG A 296 -0.41 -12.70 -0.57
N SER A 297 -1.68 -12.92 -0.22
CA SER A 297 -2.30 -14.24 -0.27
C SER A 297 -3.38 -14.34 -1.32
N ARG A 298 -3.46 -15.49 -1.98
CA ARG A 298 -4.58 -15.87 -2.86
C ARG A 298 -5.80 -16.35 -2.06
N ASP A 299 -5.65 -16.56 -0.76
CA ASP A 299 -6.76 -16.84 0.16
C ASP A 299 -7.47 -15.57 0.64
N LEU A 300 -6.97 -14.38 0.24
CA LEU A 300 -7.56 -13.07 0.51
C LEU A 300 -7.61 -12.27 -0.77
N LEU A 301 -8.81 -12.05 -1.29
CA LEU A 301 -9.02 -11.31 -2.52
C LEU A 301 -9.86 -10.07 -2.26
N LYS A 302 -9.48 -8.94 -2.85
CA LYS A 302 -10.30 -7.73 -2.86
C LYS A 302 -11.13 -7.69 -4.13
N PHE A 303 -12.42 -7.51 -3.97
CA PHE A 303 -13.37 -7.38 -5.03
C PHE A 303 -13.98 -5.99 -4.97
N LYS A 304 -13.60 -5.17 -5.92
CA LYS A 304 -14.08 -3.79 -6.07
C LYS A 304 -14.96 -3.70 -7.29
N PHE A 305 -15.73 -2.66 -7.37
CA PHE A 305 -16.60 -2.43 -8.50
C PHE A 305 -15.86 -2.34 -9.85
N LEU A 306 -14.71 -1.66 -9.89
CA LEU A 306 -13.83 -1.59 -11.08
C LEU A 306 -13.34 -2.97 -11.59
N ASP A 307 -13.52 -3.99 -10.78
CA ASP A 307 -13.07 -5.33 -11.05
C ASP A 307 -14.22 -6.22 -11.59
N THR A 308 -15.46 -5.69 -11.74
CA THR A 308 -16.59 -6.45 -12.31
C THR A 308 -16.54 -6.45 -13.84
N VAL A 309 -16.80 -7.61 -14.44
CA VAL A 309 -16.93 -7.75 -15.89
C VAL A 309 -18.27 -7.15 -16.32
N GLY A 310 -18.24 -5.99 -16.99
CA GLY A 310 -19.45 -5.33 -17.48
C GLY A 310 -19.83 -3.99 -16.82
N GLY A 311 -19.05 -3.51 -15.89
CA GLY A 311 -18.87 -2.14 -15.41
C GLY A 311 -20.00 -1.11 -15.41
N MET A 312 -21.29 -1.47 -15.25
CA MET A 312 -22.39 -0.52 -15.50
C MET A 312 -23.25 -0.13 -14.31
N ILE A 313 -22.93 -0.49 -13.07
CA ILE A 313 -23.77 -0.12 -11.93
C ILE A 313 -22.93 0.52 -10.83
N GLY A 314 -23.14 1.83 -10.61
CA GLY A 314 -22.54 2.58 -9.49
C GLY A 314 -21.39 3.51 -9.86
N PHE A 315 -21.13 3.73 -11.14
CA PHE A 315 -20.33 4.86 -11.62
C PHE A 315 -21.24 5.93 -12.17
N GLU A 316 -20.79 7.14 -11.97
CA GLU A 316 -21.27 8.29 -12.71
C GLU A 316 -20.29 8.57 -13.84
N ASP A 317 -20.81 8.82 -15.01
CA ASP A 317 -20.06 9.36 -16.13
C ASP A 317 -20.42 10.85 -16.23
N ALA A 318 -19.41 11.73 -16.19
CA ALA A 318 -19.60 13.15 -16.43
C ALA A 318 -18.48 13.68 -17.33
N GLU A 319 -18.76 14.81 -17.95
CA GLU A 319 -17.83 15.46 -18.85
C GLU A 319 -17.07 16.57 -18.13
N PHE A 320 -15.75 16.51 -18.22
CA PHE A 320 -14.86 17.51 -17.65
C PHE A 320 -13.94 18.07 -18.72
N GLU A 321 -13.73 19.37 -18.70
CA GLU A 321 -12.78 20.02 -19.61
C GLU A 321 -11.34 19.63 -19.24
N VAL A 322 -10.55 19.25 -20.24
CA VAL A 322 -9.13 19.00 -20.09
C VAL A 322 -8.38 20.32 -20.19
N VAL A 323 -7.71 20.71 -19.13
CA VAL A 323 -6.93 21.97 -19.03
C VAL A 323 -5.42 21.75 -19.10
N GLY A 324 -4.97 20.51 -19.16
CA GLY A 324 -3.57 20.17 -19.25
C GLY A 324 -3.31 18.67 -19.24
N CYS A 325 -2.05 18.29 -19.32
CA CYS A 325 -1.60 16.94 -19.06
C CYS A 325 -0.24 16.94 -18.37
N LYS A 326 0.14 15.79 -17.87
CA LYS A 326 1.46 15.57 -17.27
C LYS A 326 1.93 14.15 -17.45
N ASP A 327 3.21 13.94 -17.23
CA ASP A 327 3.84 12.63 -17.20
C ASP A 327 3.44 11.84 -15.95
N GLY A 328 3.21 10.56 -16.12
CA GLY A 328 3.07 9.61 -15.03
C GLY A 328 4.38 9.46 -14.24
N ARG A 329 4.30 8.89 -13.02
CA ARG A 329 5.47 8.70 -12.15
C ARG A 329 5.78 7.22 -11.91
N GLY A 330 7.06 6.92 -11.69
CA GLY A 330 7.50 5.55 -11.38
C GLY A 330 7.27 4.61 -12.56
N ARG A 331 6.55 3.51 -12.35
CA ARG A 331 6.24 2.53 -13.42
C ARG A 331 5.42 3.11 -14.57
N GLU A 332 4.72 4.21 -14.35
CA GLU A 332 3.90 4.90 -15.35
C GLU A 332 4.65 6.06 -16.02
N SER A 333 5.95 6.20 -15.81
CA SER A 333 6.73 7.23 -16.49
C SER A 333 6.63 7.11 -18.00
N GLY A 334 6.41 8.24 -18.67
CA GLY A 334 6.10 8.34 -20.08
C GLY A 334 4.62 8.13 -20.44
N ALA A 335 3.75 7.77 -19.49
CA ALA A 335 2.33 7.57 -19.73
C ALA A 335 1.53 8.84 -19.38
N ILE A 336 0.61 9.25 -20.28
CA ILE A 336 -0.18 10.48 -20.10
C ILE A 336 -1.11 10.39 -18.90
N ILE A 337 -1.21 11.51 -18.17
CA ILE A 337 -2.24 11.80 -17.17
C ILE A 337 -2.86 13.14 -17.59
N TYR A 338 -4.17 13.17 -17.84
CA TYR A 338 -4.88 14.40 -18.09
C TYR A 338 -5.12 15.17 -16.80
N THR A 339 -5.09 16.49 -16.90
CA THR A 339 -5.57 17.37 -15.82
C THR A 339 -6.90 17.96 -16.27
N CYS A 340 -7.96 17.58 -15.57
CA CYS A 340 -9.31 18.08 -15.79
C CYS A 340 -9.69 19.13 -14.74
N VAL A 341 -10.77 19.87 -15.01
CA VAL A 341 -11.30 20.89 -14.11
C VAL A 341 -12.79 20.67 -13.85
N THR A 342 -13.20 20.86 -12.60
CA THR A 342 -14.60 20.85 -12.19
C THR A 342 -15.26 22.20 -12.48
N SER A 343 -16.57 22.29 -12.38
CA SER A 343 -17.34 23.53 -12.62
C SER A 343 -16.95 24.70 -11.71
N ASP A 344 -16.42 24.42 -10.52
CA ASP A 344 -15.91 25.42 -9.56
C ASP A 344 -14.43 25.77 -9.75
N GLY A 345 -13.79 25.25 -10.81
CA GLY A 345 -12.39 25.52 -11.14
C GLY A 345 -11.35 24.63 -10.45
N THR A 346 -11.78 23.63 -9.66
CA THR A 346 -10.84 22.70 -8.98
C THR A 346 -10.23 21.73 -9.98
N LYS A 347 -8.89 21.68 -10.02
CA LYS A 347 -8.15 20.78 -10.91
C LYS A 347 -7.96 19.40 -10.29
N PHE A 348 -8.11 18.36 -11.11
CA PHE A 348 -7.87 16.98 -10.71
C PHE A 348 -7.27 16.15 -11.86
N ASP A 349 -6.64 15.04 -11.48
CA ASP A 349 -5.94 14.18 -12.43
C ASP A 349 -6.81 13.01 -12.86
N VAL A 350 -6.76 12.72 -14.17
CA VAL A 350 -7.50 11.63 -14.78
C VAL A 350 -6.56 10.75 -15.59
N ARG A 351 -6.52 9.47 -15.28
CA ARG A 351 -5.86 8.47 -16.13
C ARG A 351 -6.81 8.04 -17.22
N PRO A 352 -6.40 8.08 -18.51
CA PRO A 352 -7.21 7.47 -19.55
C PRO A 352 -7.22 5.94 -19.38
N GLU A 353 -8.29 5.33 -19.85
CA GLU A 353 -8.41 3.89 -20.02
C GLU A 353 -7.34 3.37 -20.98
N GLY A 354 -6.99 2.09 -20.87
CA GLY A 354 -5.99 1.46 -21.72
C GLY A 354 -4.72 1.03 -21.01
N THR A 355 -3.85 0.36 -21.73
CA THR A 355 -2.55 -0.14 -21.26
C THR A 355 -1.56 0.99 -21.00
N ILE A 356 -0.48 0.71 -20.29
CA ILE A 356 0.61 1.69 -20.07
C ILE A 356 1.24 2.09 -21.43
N GLU A 357 1.38 1.13 -22.33
CA GLU A 357 1.95 1.32 -23.66
C GLU A 357 1.09 2.25 -24.51
N GLU A 358 -0.21 2.07 -24.54
CA GLU A 358 -1.15 2.97 -25.22
C GLU A 358 -1.08 4.39 -24.64
N ARG A 359 -1.06 4.52 -23.33
CA ARG A 359 -0.94 5.81 -22.65
C ARG A 359 0.42 6.49 -22.87
N ARG A 360 1.49 5.71 -23.10
CA ARG A 360 2.80 6.23 -23.52
C ARG A 360 2.77 6.75 -24.95
N MET A 361 2.11 6.04 -25.86
CA MET A 361 1.92 6.52 -27.23
C MET A 361 1.15 7.84 -27.27
N LEU A 362 0.08 7.96 -26.48
CA LEU A 362 -0.67 9.20 -26.35
C LEU A 362 0.19 10.35 -25.81
N TYR A 363 1.08 10.09 -24.84
CA TYR A 363 1.98 11.11 -24.30
C TYR A 363 3.04 11.54 -25.31
N THR A 364 3.59 10.59 -26.06
CA THR A 364 4.56 10.85 -27.13
C THR A 364 3.93 11.70 -28.25
N GLY A 365 2.72 11.35 -28.71
CA GLY A 365 1.97 12.14 -29.67
C GLY A 365 1.70 13.57 -29.20
N PHE A 366 1.37 13.72 -27.90
CA PHE A 366 1.22 15.02 -27.29
C PHE A 366 2.50 15.88 -27.37
N ILE A 367 3.65 15.32 -26.98
CA ILE A 367 4.92 16.08 -26.95
C ILE A 367 5.39 16.45 -28.36
N HIS A 368 5.27 15.54 -29.32
CA HIS A 368 5.86 15.70 -30.64
C HIS A 368 4.92 16.31 -31.67
N GLU A 369 3.64 15.99 -31.63
CA GLU A 369 2.67 16.33 -32.67
C GLU A 369 1.74 17.48 -32.27
N ARG A 370 1.82 17.98 -31.05
CA ARG A 370 0.90 18.99 -30.47
C ARG A 370 -0.58 18.67 -30.63
N LEU A 371 -0.93 17.41 -30.86
CA LEU A 371 -2.29 16.90 -30.90
C LEU A 371 -2.82 16.81 -29.46
N PHE A 372 -3.23 17.96 -28.94
CA PHE A 372 -3.61 18.03 -27.55
C PHE A 372 -5.07 18.39 -27.35
N PRO A 373 -5.79 17.64 -26.50
CA PRO A 373 -7.19 17.87 -26.27
C PRO A 373 -7.47 18.93 -25.17
N VAL A 374 -6.60 19.92 -24.99
CA VAL A 374 -6.92 21.05 -24.09
C VAL A 374 -8.11 21.80 -24.65
N GLY A 375 -9.07 22.11 -23.78
CA GLY A 375 -10.34 22.71 -24.16
C GLY A 375 -11.41 21.70 -24.58
N HIS A 376 -11.05 20.42 -24.83
CA HIS A 376 -12.01 19.38 -25.16
C HIS A 376 -12.60 18.76 -23.89
N LYS A 377 -13.82 18.26 -24.00
CA LYS A 377 -14.49 17.52 -22.93
C LYS A 377 -14.12 16.05 -22.98
N LEU A 378 -13.62 15.56 -21.84
CA LEU A 378 -13.32 14.16 -21.59
C LEU A 378 -14.48 13.56 -20.78
N THR A 379 -15.08 12.50 -21.26
CA THR A 379 -15.98 11.67 -20.45
C THR A 379 -15.16 10.96 -19.42
N VAL A 380 -15.40 11.26 -18.16
CA VAL A 380 -14.71 10.68 -17.00
C VAL A 380 -15.70 9.84 -16.22
N ARG A 381 -15.34 8.59 -16.01
CA ARG A 381 -16.05 7.65 -15.14
C ARG A 381 -15.46 7.70 -13.75
N TYR A 382 -16.30 7.83 -12.73
CA TYR A 382 -15.86 7.93 -11.34
C TYR A 382 -16.87 7.30 -10.38
N GLN A 383 -16.42 6.93 -9.18
CA GLN A 383 -17.24 6.22 -8.20
C GLN A 383 -18.27 7.16 -7.51
N ASN A 384 -17.83 8.32 -7.09
CA ASN A 384 -18.62 9.37 -6.45
C ASN A 384 -17.78 10.66 -6.41
N LEU A 385 -18.37 11.75 -5.96
CA LEU A 385 -17.64 13.01 -5.73
C LEU A 385 -17.10 13.06 -4.29
N SER A 386 -15.94 13.68 -4.12
CA SER A 386 -15.45 14.10 -2.81
C SER A 386 -16.29 15.27 -2.29
N LYS A 387 -16.11 15.65 -1.02
CA LYS A 387 -16.76 16.84 -0.45
C LYS A 387 -16.43 18.15 -1.18
N TYR A 388 -15.39 18.15 -2.00
CA TYR A 388 -14.97 19.28 -2.83
C TYR A 388 -15.46 19.17 -4.27
N GLY A 389 -16.44 18.31 -4.58
CA GLY A 389 -16.94 18.11 -5.93
C GLY A 389 -15.96 17.42 -6.89
N VAL A 390 -14.84 16.92 -6.40
CA VAL A 390 -13.82 16.25 -7.22
C VAL A 390 -14.12 14.76 -7.36
N PRO A 391 -14.11 14.22 -8.59
CA PRO A 391 -14.29 12.80 -8.84
C PRO A 391 -13.32 11.90 -8.08
N ARG A 392 -13.82 10.86 -7.42
CA ARG A 392 -13.00 9.82 -6.77
C ARG A 392 -12.77 8.66 -7.73
N PHE A 393 -11.50 8.23 -7.82
CA PHE A 393 -11.04 7.19 -8.74
C PHE A 393 -11.38 7.44 -10.22
N PRO A 394 -11.10 8.65 -10.75
CA PRO A 394 -11.50 9.03 -12.09
C PRO A 394 -10.71 8.24 -13.15
N VAL A 395 -11.44 7.78 -14.18
CA VAL A 395 -10.88 7.12 -15.37
C VAL A 395 -11.42 7.84 -16.61
N GLY A 396 -10.54 8.30 -17.50
CA GLY A 396 -10.92 8.92 -18.76
C GLY A 396 -11.33 7.85 -19.78
N ILE A 397 -12.55 7.94 -20.27
CA ILE A 397 -13.14 6.94 -21.18
C ILE A 397 -12.96 7.35 -22.64
N ALA A 398 -13.44 8.52 -23.02
CA ALA A 398 -13.39 9.02 -24.39
C ALA A 398 -13.50 10.53 -24.44
N PHE A 399 -12.90 11.13 -25.46
CA PHE A 399 -13.18 12.53 -25.81
C PHE A 399 -14.50 12.62 -26.57
N ARG A 400 -15.28 13.65 -26.24
CA ARG A 400 -16.50 13.92 -27.00
C ARG A 400 -16.13 14.40 -28.41
N SER A 401 -16.66 13.76 -29.43
CA SER A 401 -16.61 14.28 -30.80
C SER A 401 -17.48 15.54 -30.89
N GLU A 402 -16.99 16.58 -31.55
CA GLU A 402 -17.73 17.84 -31.72
C GLU A 402 -18.98 17.75 -32.62
N ASP A 403 -19.31 16.56 -33.11
CA ASP A 403 -20.37 16.31 -34.10
C ASP A 403 -21.69 15.87 -33.50
N HIS A 404 -22.22 16.50 -32.47
CA HIS A 404 -23.65 16.41 -32.12
C HIS A 404 -24.08 17.68 -31.36
N THR A 405 -24.30 18.75 -32.11
CA THR A 405 -25.26 19.81 -31.75
C THR A 405 -26.59 19.54 -32.42
#